data_efe2b3064af472b5deca31d4f40566e7
#
_entry.id   efe2b3064af472b5deca31d4f40566e7
#
_cell.length_a   1.000
_cell.length_b   1.000
_cell.length_c   1.000
_cell.angle_alpha   90.00
_cell.angle_beta   90.00
_cell.angle_gamma   90.00
#
_symmetry.space_group_name_H-M   'P 1'
#
loop_
_entity.id
_entity.type
_entity.pdbx_description
1 polymer ?
#
loop_
_entity_poly.entity_id
_entity_poly.type
_entity_poly.pdbx_seq_one_letter_code
_entity_poly.pdbx_strand_id
1 'polypeptide(L)'
;MAEIKNYTMNFGPQHPAAHGVLRLVLEMDGEVIQRVDPHIGLLHRATEKLAENRTYLQSVPYMDRLDYVSMMMNEHAYVMTIEKLLQLKVPIRAQYIRVLFDEITRILNHLLWLGAHALDVGAMTVFLYAFREREDLFDCYEAVSGARMHAAYYRPGGVYRDLPSKMPQFQPSKKQSTSEINKLNQNRTGSLLDFIEDFSKRFPTYVDEYETLLTDNRIWKQRTVGIGVVDPDRAVALGMTGPMLRGSGVEWDLRKKQPYETYSDLDFKIPIGKEGDCYDRYLVRMEEMRESNKIIKQCIDWLRVNPGPVISNDNKVSPPSRSEMKEDMESMIHHFKLFTEGFHIPKGEAYSAVEHPKGEFGTYIISDGANKPYRLKIRAPGFPHLAAINEMTKGHMLSDLVAIIGTQDIVFGEIDR
;
A
#
# COMPACT_ATOMS: atom_id res chain seq x y z
N MET A 1 1.61 52.26 -12.03
CA MET A 1 1.33 50.79 -12.12
C MET A 1 0.68 50.39 -10.80
N ALA A 2 -0.48 49.79 -10.83
CA ALA A 2 -1.06 49.25 -9.58
C ALA A 2 -0.11 48.18 -9.05
N GLU A 3 0.30 48.28 -7.77
CA GLU A 3 0.99 47.21 -7.09
C GLU A 3 0.11 45.96 -7.18
N ILE A 4 0.60 44.89 -7.81
CA ILE A 4 -0.05 43.59 -7.81
C ILE A 4 0.07 43.09 -6.37
N LYS A 5 -1.02 43.13 -5.63
CA LYS A 5 -1.07 42.57 -4.28
C LYS A 5 -1.22 41.07 -4.40
N ASN A 6 -0.38 40.31 -3.67
CA ASN A 6 -0.55 38.89 -3.51
C ASN A 6 -1.98 38.62 -3.00
N TYR A 7 -2.63 37.63 -3.57
CA TYR A 7 -3.96 37.21 -3.13
C TYR A 7 -3.93 35.80 -2.58
N THR A 8 -4.85 35.51 -1.69
CA THR A 8 -4.98 34.18 -1.07
C THR A 8 -6.12 33.42 -1.73
N MET A 9 -5.85 32.17 -2.09
CA MET A 9 -6.83 31.28 -2.70
C MET A 9 -6.90 29.95 -1.93
N ASN A 10 -8.12 29.39 -1.79
CA ASN A 10 -8.30 28.05 -1.28
C ASN A 10 -8.37 27.06 -2.46
N PHE A 11 -7.52 26.04 -2.42
CA PHE A 11 -7.56 24.90 -3.32
C PHE A 11 -8.08 23.68 -2.54
N GLY A 12 -9.26 23.18 -2.92
CA GLY A 12 -9.97 22.15 -2.15
C GLY A 12 -10.68 22.69 -0.89
N PRO A 13 -11.36 21.82 -0.09
CA PRO A 13 -11.38 20.35 -0.24
C PRO A 13 -12.23 19.81 -1.41
N GLN A 14 -13.21 20.58 -1.89
CA GLN A 14 -14.02 20.15 -3.05
C GLN A 14 -13.29 20.52 -4.34
N HIS A 15 -12.34 19.66 -4.71
CA HIS A 15 -11.62 19.73 -5.98
C HIS A 15 -11.15 18.31 -6.35
N PRO A 16 -11.25 17.84 -7.59
CA PRO A 16 -10.82 16.49 -7.98
C PRO A 16 -9.39 16.17 -7.58
N ALA A 17 -8.45 17.07 -7.86
CA ALA A 17 -7.03 16.91 -7.52
C ALA A 17 -6.71 17.10 -6.03
N ALA A 18 -7.65 17.50 -5.20
CA ALA A 18 -7.51 17.60 -3.73
C ALA A 18 -8.00 16.33 -3.01
N HIS A 19 -8.30 15.26 -3.73
CA HIS A 19 -8.79 13.98 -3.20
C HIS A 19 -10.03 14.10 -2.29
N GLY A 20 -10.77 15.21 -2.40
CA GLY A 20 -11.98 15.51 -1.63
C GLY A 20 -11.79 15.95 -0.19
N VAL A 21 -10.56 15.91 0.35
CA VAL A 21 -10.26 16.15 1.78
C VAL A 21 -9.05 17.04 2.04
N LEU A 22 -8.27 17.40 1.02
CA LEU A 22 -7.16 18.33 1.16
C LEU A 22 -7.63 19.76 0.96
N ARG A 23 -7.33 20.61 1.91
CA ARG A 23 -7.44 22.06 1.75
C ARG A 23 -6.04 22.67 1.73
N LEU A 24 -5.70 23.35 0.64
CA LEU A 24 -4.48 24.15 0.56
C LEU A 24 -4.87 25.64 0.57
N VAL A 25 -4.20 26.39 1.40
CA VAL A 25 -4.26 27.86 1.37
C VAL A 25 -3.05 28.33 0.57
N LEU A 26 -3.30 28.92 -0.59
CA LEU A 26 -2.28 29.38 -1.53
C LEU A 26 -2.13 30.89 -1.44
N GLU A 27 -0.88 31.35 -1.34
CA GLU A 27 -0.53 32.76 -1.58
C GLU A 27 0.04 32.85 -3.00
N MET A 28 -0.62 33.65 -3.82
CA MET A 28 -0.36 33.72 -5.26
C MET A 28 0.07 35.13 -5.68
N ASP A 29 1.05 35.20 -6.60
CA ASP A 29 1.39 36.40 -7.34
C ASP A 29 1.02 36.15 -8.82
N GLY A 30 -0.14 36.65 -9.24
CA GLY A 30 -0.73 36.21 -10.51
C GLY A 30 -1.04 34.72 -10.50
N GLU A 31 -0.46 33.95 -11.42
CA GLU A 31 -0.61 32.49 -11.48
C GLU A 31 0.53 31.73 -10.77
N VAL A 32 1.53 32.44 -10.26
CA VAL A 32 2.71 31.86 -9.61
C VAL A 32 2.47 31.70 -8.10
N ILE A 33 2.78 30.51 -7.59
CA ILE A 33 2.64 30.18 -6.18
C ILE A 33 3.85 30.71 -5.42
N GLN A 34 3.58 31.50 -4.39
CA GLN A 34 4.60 32.01 -3.46
C GLN A 34 4.68 31.15 -2.20
N ARG A 35 3.52 30.69 -1.71
CA ARG A 35 3.44 29.86 -0.53
C ARG A 35 2.23 28.94 -0.57
N VAL A 36 2.40 27.75 -0.02
CA VAL A 36 1.33 26.75 0.17
C VAL A 36 1.29 26.33 1.63
N ASP A 37 0.11 26.42 2.22
CA ASP A 37 -0.15 25.95 3.60
C ASP A 37 -1.16 24.80 3.56
N PRO A 38 -0.74 23.54 3.81
CA PRO A 38 -1.63 22.39 3.78
C PRO A 38 -2.41 22.25 5.09
N HIS A 39 -3.74 22.19 4.97
CA HIS A 39 -4.66 21.90 6.06
C HIS A 39 -5.21 20.46 5.92
N ILE A 40 -4.89 19.64 6.89
CA ILE A 40 -5.30 18.24 6.97
C ILE A 40 -6.25 18.02 8.16
N GLY A 41 -6.80 16.82 8.29
CA GLY A 41 -7.65 16.42 9.40
C GLY A 41 -9.11 16.17 9.01
N LEU A 42 -9.51 16.46 7.77
CA LEU A 42 -10.90 16.22 7.33
C LEU A 42 -11.27 14.74 7.25
N LEU A 43 -10.27 13.85 7.22
CA LEU A 43 -10.43 12.40 7.29
C LEU A 43 -9.88 11.81 8.59
N HIS A 44 -9.68 12.60 9.62
CA HIS A 44 -9.21 12.11 10.92
C HIS A 44 -10.26 11.26 11.61
N ARG A 45 -9.92 10.00 11.87
CA ARG A 45 -10.81 8.98 12.44
C ARG A 45 -10.33 8.46 13.79
N ALA A 46 -9.30 9.07 14.34
CA ALA A 46 -8.65 8.67 15.59
C ALA A 46 -8.19 7.19 15.61
N THR A 47 -7.69 6.68 14.48
CA THR A 47 -7.33 5.26 14.31
C THR A 47 -6.32 4.78 15.36
N GLU A 48 -5.29 5.59 15.67
CA GLU A 48 -4.33 5.27 16.73
C GLU A 48 -5.03 5.08 18.07
N LYS A 49 -5.94 5.99 18.42
CA LYS A 49 -6.66 5.96 19.71
C LYS A 49 -7.71 4.86 19.79
N LEU A 50 -8.37 4.57 18.67
CA LEU A 50 -9.29 3.44 18.60
C LEU A 50 -8.57 2.10 18.79
N ALA A 51 -7.39 1.93 18.18
CA ALA A 51 -6.59 0.73 18.34
C ALA A 51 -6.11 0.52 19.79
N GLU A 52 -5.81 1.60 20.54
CA GLU A 52 -5.46 1.54 21.96
C GLU A 52 -6.62 1.02 22.84
N ASN A 53 -7.86 1.08 22.37
CA ASN A 53 -9.05 0.60 23.08
C ASN A 53 -9.54 -0.77 22.61
N ARG A 54 -8.88 -1.40 21.66
CA ARG A 54 -9.21 -2.69 21.08
C ARG A 54 -8.09 -3.70 21.32
N THR A 55 -8.43 -4.99 21.31
CA THR A 55 -7.40 -6.03 21.35
C THR A 55 -6.51 -5.95 20.09
N TYR A 56 -5.29 -6.48 20.19
CA TYR A 56 -4.35 -6.49 19.07
C TYR A 56 -4.96 -7.08 17.79
N LEU A 57 -5.73 -8.16 17.92
CA LEU A 57 -6.37 -8.80 16.77
C LEU A 57 -7.51 -7.96 16.19
N GLN A 58 -8.31 -7.30 17.05
CA GLN A 58 -9.40 -6.44 16.63
C GLN A 58 -8.90 -5.15 15.92
N SER A 59 -7.66 -4.79 16.13
CA SER A 59 -7.06 -3.58 15.52
C SER A 59 -6.53 -3.79 14.11
N VAL A 60 -6.33 -5.04 13.66
CA VAL A 60 -5.87 -5.35 12.29
C VAL A 60 -6.75 -4.70 11.22
N PRO A 61 -8.11 -4.81 11.26
CA PRO A 61 -8.95 -4.16 10.25
C PRO A 61 -8.85 -2.64 10.19
N TYR A 62 -8.40 -1.97 11.25
CA TYR A 62 -8.17 -0.53 11.20
C TYR A 62 -6.98 -0.17 10.33
N MET A 63 -5.96 -1.04 10.27
CA MET A 63 -4.77 -0.82 9.45
C MET A 63 -5.12 -0.79 7.97
N ASP A 64 -5.98 -1.69 7.50
CA ASP A 64 -6.44 -1.73 6.09
C ASP A 64 -7.01 -0.41 5.60
N ARG A 65 -7.60 0.37 6.50
CA ARG A 65 -8.30 1.61 6.19
C ARG A 65 -7.44 2.86 6.33
N LEU A 66 -6.16 2.70 6.63
CA LEU A 66 -5.19 3.81 6.64
C LEU A 66 -4.86 4.20 5.20
N ASP A 67 -3.99 3.49 4.55
CA ASP A 67 -3.88 3.57 3.11
C ASP A 67 -4.82 2.54 2.47
N TYR A 68 -6.01 2.96 2.11
CA TYR A 68 -7.03 2.09 1.50
C TYR A 68 -6.71 1.67 0.06
N VAL A 69 -5.54 2.01 -0.44
CA VAL A 69 -5.02 1.56 -1.74
C VAL A 69 -4.04 0.40 -1.57
N SER A 70 -3.32 0.34 -0.43
CA SER A 70 -2.27 -0.64 -0.16
C SER A 70 -2.54 -1.43 1.12
N MET A 71 -3.72 -2.03 1.21
CA MET A 71 -4.29 -2.58 2.44
C MET A 71 -3.40 -3.61 3.13
N MET A 72 -2.98 -4.67 2.41
CA MET A 72 -2.23 -5.77 3.04
C MET A 72 -0.86 -5.35 3.56
N MET A 73 -0.19 -4.37 2.92
CA MET A 73 1.08 -3.86 3.44
C MET A 73 0.93 -3.08 4.75
N ASN A 74 -0.22 -2.40 4.95
CA ASN A 74 -0.50 -1.76 6.24
C ASN A 74 -0.65 -2.81 7.35
N GLU A 75 -1.39 -3.89 7.07
CA GLU A 75 -1.50 -5.03 7.99
C GLU A 75 -0.12 -5.61 8.31
N HIS A 76 0.73 -5.75 7.30
CA HIS A 76 2.04 -6.35 7.42
C HIS A 76 2.91 -5.61 8.46
N ALA A 77 3.04 -4.30 8.35
CA ALA A 77 3.81 -3.50 9.31
C ALA A 77 3.32 -3.67 10.75
N TYR A 78 2.00 -3.69 10.93
CA TYR A 78 1.38 -3.87 12.25
C TYR A 78 1.63 -5.26 12.83
N VAL A 79 1.41 -6.30 12.03
CA VAL A 79 1.58 -7.70 12.44
C VAL A 79 3.05 -8.01 12.76
N MET A 80 4.00 -7.54 11.92
CA MET A 80 5.44 -7.66 12.20
C MET A 80 5.85 -7.01 13.53
N THR A 81 5.25 -5.87 13.88
CA THR A 81 5.55 -5.22 15.16
C THR A 81 5.09 -6.06 16.35
N ILE A 82 3.91 -6.69 16.24
CA ILE A 82 3.38 -7.61 17.25
C ILE A 82 4.27 -8.85 17.35
N GLU A 83 4.65 -9.45 16.22
CA GLU A 83 5.51 -10.63 16.16
C GLU A 83 6.88 -10.36 16.77
N LYS A 84 7.44 -9.18 16.55
CA LYS A 84 8.69 -8.73 17.18
C LYS A 84 8.58 -8.64 18.71
N LEU A 85 7.46 -8.11 19.23
CA LEU A 85 7.19 -8.05 20.67
C LEU A 85 6.99 -9.42 21.31
N LEU A 86 6.33 -10.33 20.60
CA LEU A 86 6.07 -11.69 21.04
C LEU A 86 7.24 -12.66 20.75
N GLN A 87 8.24 -12.21 19.96
CA GLN A 87 9.34 -13.06 19.46
C GLN A 87 8.84 -14.31 18.72
N LEU A 88 7.73 -14.17 17.97
CA LEU A 88 7.15 -15.26 17.22
C LEU A 88 7.97 -15.59 15.98
N LYS A 89 8.08 -16.89 15.71
CA LYS A 89 8.66 -17.38 14.45
C LYS A 89 7.54 -17.63 13.45
N VAL A 90 7.56 -16.88 12.36
CA VAL A 90 6.61 -17.04 11.25
C VAL A 90 7.08 -18.17 10.34
N PRO A 91 6.20 -19.13 9.96
CA PRO A 91 6.55 -20.17 9.00
C PRO A 91 7.01 -19.59 7.66
N ILE A 92 8.03 -20.19 7.08
CA ILE A 92 8.65 -19.70 5.82
C ILE A 92 7.62 -19.59 4.67
N ARG A 93 6.67 -20.53 4.58
CA ARG A 93 5.60 -20.49 3.58
C ARG A 93 4.71 -19.25 3.76
N ALA A 94 4.38 -18.89 5.00
CA ALA A 94 3.60 -17.68 5.29
C ALA A 94 4.37 -16.42 4.90
N GLN A 95 5.69 -16.39 5.09
CA GLN A 95 6.54 -15.28 4.69
C GLN A 95 6.51 -15.09 3.17
N TYR A 96 6.64 -16.16 2.37
CA TYR A 96 6.52 -16.07 0.92
C TYR A 96 5.14 -15.64 0.45
N ILE A 97 4.07 -16.07 1.14
CA ILE A 97 2.71 -15.61 0.84
C ILE A 97 2.56 -14.11 1.12
N ARG A 98 3.11 -13.61 2.24
CA ARG A 98 3.10 -12.18 2.56
C ARG A 98 3.85 -11.37 1.50
N VAL A 99 5.06 -11.78 1.13
CA VAL A 99 5.84 -11.12 0.08
C VAL A 99 5.11 -11.12 -1.26
N LEU A 100 4.47 -12.24 -1.63
CA LEU A 100 3.66 -12.33 -2.85
C LEU A 100 2.54 -11.27 -2.85
N PHE A 101 1.79 -11.17 -1.76
CA PHE A 101 0.69 -10.22 -1.67
C PHE A 101 1.14 -8.77 -1.43
N ASP A 102 2.30 -8.56 -0.83
CA ASP A 102 2.90 -7.23 -0.75
C ASP A 102 3.22 -6.70 -2.15
N GLU A 103 3.82 -7.51 -3.02
CA GLU A 103 4.15 -7.07 -4.37
C GLU A 103 2.91 -6.95 -5.28
N ILE A 104 1.88 -7.78 -5.08
CA ILE A 104 0.56 -7.57 -5.68
C ILE A 104 -0.03 -6.23 -5.24
N THR A 105 0.06 -5.91 -3.96
CA THR A 105 -0.40 -4.65 -3.39
C THR A 105 0.36 -3.45 -3.96
N ARG A 106 1.68 -3.59 -4.16
CA ARG A 106 2.49 -2.55 -4.81
C ARG A 106 2.01 -2.27 -6.23
N ILE A 107 1.74 -3.30 -7.01
CA ILE A 107 1.18 -3.14 -8.36
C ILE A 107 -0.20 -2.48 -8.29
N LEU A 108 -1.09 -2.92 -7.39
CA LEU A 108 -2.41 -2.31 -7.18
C LEU A 108 -2.32 -0.81 -6.89
N ASN A 109 -1.37 -0.41 -6.05
CA ASN A 109 -1.16 1.00 -5.71
C ASN A 109 -0.64 1.80 -6.90
N HIS A 110 0.41 1.31 -7.56
CA HIS A 110 1.02 2.04 -8.67
C HIS A 110 0.07 2.18 -9.86
N LEU A 111 -0.80 1.20 -10.12
CA LEU A 111 -1.83 1.31 -11.14
C LEU A 111 -2.86 2.39 -10.81
N LEU A 112 -3.32 2.48 -9.56
CA LEU A 112 -4.24 3.55 -9.16
C LEU A 112 -3.57 4.91 -9.22
N TRP A 113 -2.35 5.01 -8.68
CA TRP A 113 -1.57 6.23 -8.73
C TRP A 113 -1.37 6.70 -10.18
N LEU A 114 -0.94 5.80 -11.08
CA LEU A 114 -0.73 6.11 -12.49
C LEU A 114 -2.00 6.64 -13.15
N GLY A 115 -3.12 5.94 -12.95
CA GLY A 115 -4.41 6.35 -13.48
C GLY A 115 -4.86 7.72 -12.96
N ALA A 116 -4.77 7.96 -11.65
CA ALA A 116 -5.17 9.21 -11.02
C ALA A 116 -4.25 10.38 -11.46
N HIS A 117 -2.94 10.18 -11.44
CA HIS A 117 -1.97 11.21 -11.85
C HIS A 117 -2.10 11.55 -13.35
N ALA A 118 -2.30 10.55 -14.21
CA ALA A 118 -2.57 10.76 -15.63
C ALA A 118 -3.89 11.50 -15.86
N LEU A 119 -4.94 11.19 -15.08
CA LEU A 119 -6.22 11.90 -15.13
C LEU A 119 -6.04 13.38 -14.75
N ASP A 120 -5.26 13.68 -13.71
CA ASP A 120 -4.98 15.04 -13.26
C ASP A 120 -4.27 15.87 -14.33
N VAL A 121 -3.44 15.24 -15.15
CA VAL A 121 -2.76 15.89 -16.31
C VAL A 121 -3.66 15.94 -17.55
N GLY A 122 -4.78 15.17 -17.57
CA GLY A 122 -5.78 15.17 -18.64
C GLY A 122 -5.89 13.86 -19.43
N ALA A 123 -5.12 12.81 -19.12
CA ALA A 123 -5.15 11.52 -19.82
C ALA A 123 -6.16 10.56 -19.16
N MET A 124 -7.47 10.84 -19.29
CA MET A 124 -8.55 10.08 -18.66
C MET A 124 -8.58 8.60 -19.07
N THR A 125 -8.19 8.26 -20.29
CA THR A 125 -8.23 6.89 -20.80
C THR A 125 -7.33 5.94 -20.00
N VAL A 126 -6.15 6.43 -19.56
CA VAL A 126 -5.20 5.65 -18.75
C VAL A 126 -5.82 5.20 -17.44
N PHE A 127 -6.64 6.06 -16.81
CA PHE A 127 -7.38 5.72 -15.60
C PHE A 127 -8.28 4.49 -15.81
N LEU A 128 -9.02 4.44 -16.91
CA LEU A 128 -9.93 3.33 -17.22
C LEU A 128 -9.14 2.02 -17.48
N TYR A 129 -8.01 2.11 -18.18
CA TYR A 129 -7.16 0.94 -18.44
C TYR A 129 -6.53 0.41 -17.15
N ALA A 130 -6.02 1.27 -16.28
CA ALA A 130 -5.44 0.86 -15.01
C ALA A 130 -6.44 0.06 -14.12
N PHE A 131 -7.72 0.39 -14.19
CA PHE A 131 -8.75 -0.35 -13.43
C PHE A 131 -9.04 -1.74 -14.00
N ARG A 132 -8.77 -2.00 -15.28
CA ARG A 132 -8.89 -3.33 -15.88
C ARG A 132 -7.97 -4.33 -15.19
N GLU A 133 -6.68 -3.99 -15.01
CA GLU A 133 -5.71 -4.85 -14.36
C GLU A 133 -5.93 -4.92 -12.84
N ARG A 134 -6.40 -3.83 -12.23
CA ARG A 134 -6.72 -3.82 -10.81
C ARG A 134 -7.85 -4.78 -10.46
N GLU A 135 -8.83 -4.98 -11.32
CA GLU A 135 -9.89 -5.96 -11.10
C GLU A 135 -9.36 -7.39 -11.00
N ASP A 136 -8.44 -7.81 -11.87
CA ASP A 136 -7.80 -9.11 -11.77
C ASP A 136 -7.07 -9.31 -10.42
N LEU A 137 -6.41 -8.26 -9.91
CA LEU A 137 -5.70 -8.31 -8.63
C LEU A 137 -6.64 -8.29 -7.43
N PHE A 138 -7.79 -7.63 -7.51
CA PHE A 138 -8.83 -7.72 -6.48
C PHE A 138 -9.44 -9.12 -6.40
N ASP A 139 -9.50 -9.84 -7.50
CA ASP A 139 -9.91 -11.24 -7.50
C ASP A 139 -8.92 -12.12 -6.69
N CYS A 140 -7.62 -11.79 -6.72
CA CYS A 140 -6.64 -12.45 -5.87
C CYS A 140 -6.89 -12.18 -4.37
N TYR A 141 -7.20 -10.95 -4.00
CA TYR A 141 -7.55 -10.58 -2.63
C TYR A 141 -8.81 -11.31 -2.14
N GLU A 142 -9.85 -11.30 -2.96
CA GLU A 142 -11.10 -11.99 -2.67
C GLU A 142 -10.90 -13.50 -2.50
N ALA A 143 -10.03 -14.11 -3.31
CA ALA A 143 -9.75 -15.54 -3.25
C ALA A 143 -9.20 -15.99 -1.89
N VAL A 144 -8.35 -15.17 -1.25
CA VAL A 144 -7.72 -15.51 0.04
C VAL A 144 -8.48 -15.02 1.25
N SER A 145 -9.16 -13.89 1.16
CA SER A 145 -9.80 -13.22 2.30
C SER A 145 -11.33 -13.24 2.26
N GLY A 146 -11.92 -13.35 1.08
CA GLY A 146 -13.35 -13.14 0.85
C GLY A 146 -13.74 -11.68 0.67
N ALA A 147 -12.77 -10.74 0.76
CA ALA A 147 -12.98 -9.31 0.58
C ALA A 147 -12.10 -8.79 -0.57
N ARG A 148 -12.67 -7.94 -1.42
CA ARG A 148 -11.96 -7.37 -2.58
C ARG A 148 -10.87 -6.36 -2.20
N MET A 149 -11.02 -5.67 -1.07
CA MET A 149 -10.12 -4.60 -0.65
C MET A 149 -9.60 -4.83 0.77
N HIS A 150 -10.40 -4.59 1.78
CA HIS A 150 -10.01 -4.68 3.20
C HIS A 150 -10.02 -6.13 3.66
N ALA A 151 -8.89 -6.79 3.51
CA ALA A 151 -8.76 -8.24 3.61
C ALA A 151 -8.62 -8.74 5.04
N ALA A 152 -7.94 -8.00 5.93
CA ALA A 152 -7.52 -8.46 7.26
C ALA A 152 -6.94 -9.90 7.21
N TYR A 153 -6.08 -10.14 6.22
CA TYR A 153 -5.58 -11.47 5.87
C TYR A 153 -4.34 -11.85 6.67
N TYR A 154 -3.46 -10.86 6.93
CA TYR A 154 -2.27 -11.11 7.75
C TYR A 154 -2.66 -11.18 9.22
N ARG A 155 -2.07 -12.15 9.91
CA ARG A 155 -2.36 -12.40 11.32
C ARG A 155 -1.04 -12.57 12.07
N PRO A 156 -0.97 -12.19 13.35
CA PRO A 156 0.19 -12.49 14.16
C PRO A 156 0.53 -13.99 14.09
N GLY A 157 1.76 -14.29 13.66
CA GLY A 157 2.23 -15.66 13.45
C GLY A 157 2.04 -16.22 12.04
N GLY A 158 1.51 -15.43 11.06
CA GLY A 158 1.38 -15.90 9.67
C GLY A 158 0.25 -15.23 8.91
N VAL A 159 -0.56 -16.04 8.22
CA VAL A 159 -1.72 -15.61 7.43
C VAL A 159 -2.96 -16.40 7.84
N TYR A 160 -4.14 -15.82 7.60
CA TYR A 160 -5.42 -16.40 8.05
C TYR A 160 -5.67 -17.82 7.52
N ARG A 161 -5.30 -18.10 6.27
CA ARG A 161 -5.41 -19.41 5.61
C ARG A 161 -4.46 -19.54 4.44
N ASP A 162 -4.17 -20.76 4.01
CA ASP A 162 -3.35 -21.05 2.84
C ASP A 162 -4.05 -20.63 1.54
N LEU A 163 -3.28 -20.54 0.47
CA LEU A 163 -3.74 -20.22 -0.87
C LEU A 163 -4.76 -21.26 -1.36
N PRO A 164 -5.89 -20.85 -1.94
CA PRO A 164 -6.89 -21.79 -2.43
C PRO A 164 -6.38 -22.58 -3.62
N SER A 165 -6.59 -23.91 -3.57
CA SER A 165 -6.26 -24.81 -4.67
C SER A 165 -7.18 -24.68 -5.90
N LYS A 166 -8.29 -23.95 -5.74
CA LYS A 166 -9.22 -23.57 -6.81
C LYS A 166 -9.69 -22.15 -6.61
N MET A 167 -9.67 -21.36 -7.68
CA MET A 167 -10.22 -20.00 -7.65
C MET A 167 -11.70 -20.02 -7.30
N PRO A 168 -12.15 -19.18 -6.33
CA PRO A 168 -13.56 -19.02 -6.06
C PRO A 168 -14.29 -18.50 -7.30
N GLN A 169 -15.41 -19.13 -7.63
CA GLN A 169 -16.23 -18.73 -8.76
C GLN A 169 -17.38 -17.83 -8.30
N PHE A 170 -17.75 -16.86 -9.13
CA PHE A 170 -18.94 -16.05 -8.91
C PHE A 170 -20.18 -16.93 -8.89
N GLN A 171 -21.03 -16.73 -7.89
CA GLN A 171 -22.30 -17.39 -7.77
C GLN A 171 -23.39 -16.53 -8.41
N PRO A 172 -24.34 -17.12 -9.13
CA PRO A 172 -25.45 -16.39 -9.74
C PRO A 172 -26.28 -15.68 -8.67
N SER A 173 -26.40 -14.37 -8.80
CA SER A 173 -27.43 -13.63 -8.07
C SER A 173 -28.78 -13.75 -8.82
N LYS A 174 -29.90 -13.56 -8.10
CA LYS A 174 -31.26 -13.63 -8.70
C LYS A 174 -31.50 -12.69 -9.89
N LYS A 175 -30.58 -11.77 -10.15
CA LYS A 175 -30.71 -10.72 -11.19
C LYS A 175 -29.74 -10.89 -12.36
N GLN A 176 -28.81 -11.84 -12.30
CA GLN A 176 -27.76 -12.03 -13.32
C GLN A 176 -28.06 -13.25 -14.20
N SER A 177 -27.83 -13.13 -15.49
CA SER A 177 -27.97 -14.26 -16.40
C SER A 177 -26.82 -15.24 -16.26
N THR A 178 -27.09 -16.53 -16.49
CA THR A 178 -26.05 -17.58 -16.47
C THR A 178 -24.91 -17.31 -17.45
N SER A 179 -25.23 -16.67 -18.60
CA SER A 179 -24.23 -16.32 -19.61
C SER A 179 -23.25 -15.24 -19.14
N GLU A 180 -23.73 -14.24 -18.39
CA GLU A 180 -22.88 -13.20 -17.80
C GLU A 180 -21.93 -13.78 -16.74
N ILE A 181 -22.46 -14.65 -15.88
CA ILE A 181 -21.67 -15.33 -14.84
C ILE A 181 -20.61 -16.24 -15.45
N ASN A 182 -20.94 -16.99 -16.51
CA ASN A 182 -19.96 -17.82 -17.20
C ASN A 182 -18.83 -16.98 -17.82
N LYS A 183 -19.12 -15.79 -18.34
CA LYS A 183 -18.07 -14.86 -18.81
C LYS A 183 -17.16 -14.38 -17.68
N LEU A 184 -17.73 -14.02 -16.53
CA LEU A 184 -16.95 -13.61 -15.35
C LEU A 184 -16.09 -14.74 -14.80
N ASN A 185 -16.54 -15.99 -14.88
CA ASN A 185 -15.80 -17.15 -14.41
C ASN A 185 -14.81 -17.72 -15.43
N GLN A 186 -14.81 -17.22 -16.67
CA GLN A 186 -14.00 -17.77 -17.76
C GLN A 186 -12.49 -17.78 -17.42
N ASN A 187 -11.98 -16.77 -16.74
CA ASN A 187 -10.59 -16.64 -16.35
C ASN A 187 -10.30 -17.20 -14.95
N ARG A 188 -11.33 -17.63 -14.20
CA ARG A 188 -11.20 -18.17 -12.83
C ARG A 188 -11.08 -19.69 -12.84
N THR A 189 -10.20 -20.25 -13.69
CA THR A 189 -9.93 -21.68 -13.78
C THR A 189 -8.59 -22.01 -13.12
N GLY A 190 -8.51 -23.19 -12.47
CA GLY A 190 -7.27 -23.62 -11.83
C GLY A 190 -7.10 -23.10 -10.38
N SER A 191 -5.87 -23.11 -9.91
CA SER A 191 -5.49 -22.60 -8.60
C SER A 191 -5.29 -21.07 -8.61
N LEU A 192 -5.24 -20.45 -7.42
CA LEU A 192 -4.89 -19.04 -7.33
C LEU A 192 -3.48 -18.76 -7.89
N LEU A 193 -2.53 -19.66 -7.67
CA LEU A 193 -1.17 -19.50 -8.22
C LEU A 193 -1.17 -19.52 -9.74
N ASP A 194 -2.03 -20.33 -10.38
CA ASP A 194 -2.14 -20.35 -11.85
C ASP A 194 -2.74 -19.04 -12.38
N PHE A 195 -3.73 -18.49 -11.67
CA PHE A 195 -4.32 -17.20 -12.00
C PHE A 195 -3.31 -16.04 -11.89
N ILE A 196 -2.53 -15.99 -10.80
CA ILE A 196 -1.49 -14.96 -10.61
C ILE A 196 -0.37 -15.14 -11.65
N GLU A 197 0.00 -16.37 -11.98
CA GLU A 197 1.00 -16.65 -13.03
C GLU A 197 0.55 -16.16 -14.41
N ASP A 198 -0.71 -16.42 -14.78
CA ASP A 198 -1.28 -15.91 -16.03
C ASP A 198 -1.29 -14.38 -16.08
N PHE A 199 -1.73 -13.74 -14.99
CA PHE A 199 -1.63 -12.28 -14.85
C PHE A 199 -0.19 -11.79 -15.02
N SER A 200 0.76 -12.42 -14.33
CA SER A 200 2.18 -12.06 -14.34
C SER A 200 2.82 -12.20 -15.75
N LYS A 201 2.33 -13.13 -16.59
CA LYS A 201 2.76 -13.27 -17.98
C LYS A 201 2.25 -12.14 -18.88
N ARG A 202 1.02 -11.68 -18.64
CA ARG A 202 0.37 -10.60 -19.42
C ARG A 202 0.80 -9.20 -18.98
N PHE A 203 1.10 -9.01 -17.71
CA PHE A 203 1.33 -7.71 -17.09
C PHE A 203 2.42 -6.86 -17.75
N PRO A 204 3.58 -7.40 -18.19
CA PRO A 204 4.58 -6.59 -18.91
C PRO A 204 4.03 -5.87 -20.15
N THR A 205 3.15 -6.53 -20.91
CA THR A 205 2.51 -5.93 -22.10
C THR A 205 1.63 -4.73 -21.71
N TYR A 206 0.95 -4.79 -20.56
CA TYR A 206 0.15 -3.67 -20.08
C TYR A 206 1.02 -2.49 -19.62
N VAL A 207 2.16 -2.77 -18.99
CA VAL A 207 3.12 -1.72 -18.63
C VAL A 207 3.67 -1.04 -19.89
N ASP A 208 4.01 -1.81 -20.93
CA ASP A 208 4.44 -1.28 -22.23
C ASP A 208 3.35 -0.42 -22.90
N GLU A 209 2.07 -0.80 -22.76
CA GLU A 209 0.92 -0.02 -23.24
C GLU A 209 0.87 1.35 -22.55
N TYR A 210 1.01 1.40 -21.22
CA TYR A 210 1.06 2.66 -20.48
C TYR A 210 2.24 3.53 -20.85
N GLU A 211 3.42 2.95 -21.02
CA GLU A 211 4.61 3.68 -21.46
C GLU A 211 4.45 4.26 -22.86
N THR A 212 3.85 3.52 -23.78
CA THR A 212 3.55 3.99 -25.13
C THR A 212 2.61 5.21 -25.11
N LEU A 213 1.66 5.24 -24.16
CA LEU A 213 0.70 6.34 -24.03
C LEU A 213 1.30 7.58 -23.35
N LEU A 214 2.22 7.40 -22.39
CA LEU A 214 2.66 8.47 -21.50
C LEU A 214 4.13 8.85 -21.67
N THR A 215 5.08 7.88 -21.67
CA THR A 215 6.51 8.15 -21.50
C THR A 215 7.05 9.14 -22.54
N ASP A 216 6.71 8.97 -23.81
CA ASP A 216 7.15 9.86 -24.88
C ASP A 216 6.12 10.93 -25.27
N ASN A 217 5.01 10.98 -24.56
CA ASN A 217 3.98 11.98 -24.82
C ASN A 217 4.47 13.38 -24.48
N ARG A 218 4.38 14.31 -25.46
CA ARG A 218 4.83 15.68 -25.29
C ARG A 218 4.13 16.41 -24.14
N ILE A 219 2.83 16.21 -23.98
CA ILE A 219 2.05 16.87 -22.93
C ILE A 219 2.51 16.35 -21.55
N TRP A 220 2.67 15.03 -21.42
CA TRP A 220 3.15 14.40 -20.19
C TRP A 220 4.53 14.94 -19.80
N LYS A 221 5.49 14.95 -20.73
CA LYS A 221 6.84 15.51 -20.50
C LYS A 221 6.80 16.97 -20.09
N GLN A 222 6.02 17.81 -20.77
CA GLN A 222 5.92 19.24 -20.44
C GLN A 222 5.26 19.49 -19.07
N ARG A 223 4.47 18.56 -18.57
CA ARG A 223 3.76 18.65 -17.28
C ARG A 223 4.50 17.98 -16.12
N THR A 224 5.63 17.30 -16.37
CA THR A 224 6.33 16.52 -15.34
C THR A 224 7.84 16.76 -15.30
N VAL A 225 8.48 17.03 -16.43
CA VAL A 225 9.93 17.28 -16.49
C VAL A 225 10.27 18.65 -15.90
N GLY A 226 11.20 18.65 -14.93
CA GLY A 226 11.66 19.86 -14.24
C GLY A 226 10.64 20.45 -13.26
N ILE A 227 9.54 19.73 -12.97
CA ILE A 227 8.49 20.18 -12.05
C ILE A 227 8.60 19.45 -10.72
N GLY A 228 8.55 20.19 -9.62
CA GLY A 228 8.62 19.66 -8.26
C GLY A 228 9.95 18.97 -7.96
N VAL A 229 11.04 19.55 -8.41
CA VAL A 229 12.41 19.04 -8.19
C VAL A 229 12.77 19.11 -6.71
N VAL A 230 13.36 18.03 -6.19
CA VAL A 230 13.88 17.98 -4.82
C VAL A 230 15.26 17.35 -4.84
N ASP A 231 16.25 18.08 -4.34
CA ASP A 231 17.63 17.60 -4.23
C ASP A 231 17.75 16.42 -3.24
N PRO A 232 18.72 15.50 -3.43
CA PRO A 232 18.88 14.32 -2.58
C PRO A 232 19.01 14.66 -1.10
N ASP A 233 19.88 15.59 -0.72
CA ASP A 233 20.11 15.99 0.67
C ASP A 233 18.86 16.62 1.28
N ARG A 234 18.13 17.38 0.47
CA ARG A 234 16.89 18.00 0.91
C ARG A 234 15.77 16.97 1.07
N ALA A 235 15.67 15.99 0.18
CA ALA A 235 14.72 14.89 0.28
C ALA A 235 14.91 14.09 1.58
N VAL A 236 16.15 13.80 1.96
CA VAL A 236 16.48 13.16 3.24
C VAL A 236 16.10 14.05 4.42
N ALA A 237 16.43 15.34 4.39
CA ALA A 237 16.12 16.28 5.47
C ALA A 237 14.60 16.47 5.68
N LEU A 238 13.80 16.38 4.63
CA LEU A 238 12.33 16.42 4.67
C LEU A 238 11.70 15.08 5.13
N GLY A 239 12.50 14.03 5.33
CA GLY A 239 12.04 12.70 5.72
C GLY A 239 11.29 11.95 4.62
N MET A 240 11.55 12.27 3.35
CA MET A 240 11.01 11.55 2.21
C MET A 240 11.54 10.11 2.18
N THR A 241 10.71 9.20 1.70
CA THR A 241 11.04 7.77 1.55
C THR A 241 10.39 7.19 0.30
N GLY A 242 10.77 5.96 -0.07
CA GLY A 242 10.20 5.28 -1.21
C GLY A 242 10.50 5.95 -2.55
N PRO A 243 9.55 5.90 -3.51
CA PRO A 243 9.73 6.49 -4.83
C PRO A 243 10.02 7.99 -4.81
N MET A 244 9.55 8.73 -3.81
CA MET A 244 9.86 10.15 -3.64
C MET A 244 11.34 10.39 -3.38
N LEU A 245 11.98 9.56 -2.56
CA LEU A 245 13.40 9.63 -2.25
C LEU A 245 14.25 9.03 -3.39
N ARG A 246 13.82 7.89 -3.93
CA ARG A 246 14.54 7.23 -5.05
C ARG A 246 14.51 8.07 -6.33
N GLY A 247 13.42 8.81 -6.58
CA GLY A 247 13.36 9.77 -7.68
C GLY A 247 14.45 10.84 -7.61
N SER A 248 14.83 11.24 -6.41
CA SER A 248 15.93 12.19 -6.16
C SER A 248 17.33 11.56 -6.17
N GLY A 249 17.47 10.29 -6.57
CA GLY A 249 18.78 9.65 -6.75
C GLY A 249 19.34 8.92 -5.54
N VAL A 250 18.59 8.81 -4.43
CA VAL A 250 19.04 8.11 -3.22
C VAL A 250 18.64 6.65 -3.27
N GLU A 251 19.63 5.75 -3.22
CA GLU A 251 19.41 4.30 -3.21
C GLU A 251 19.02 3.82 -1.80
N TRP A 252 17.76 4.05 -1.44
CA TRP A 252 17.20 3.58 -0.19
C TRP A 252 15.93 2.75 -0.41
N ASP A 253 15.96 1.50 0.03
CA ASP A 253 14.84 0.57 -0.02
C ASP A 253 14.99 -0.42 1.13
N LEU A 254 13.98 -0.52 1.99
CA LEU A 254 14.01 -1.38 3.18
C LEU A 254 14.13 -2.87 2.81
N ARG A 255 13.61 -3.27 1.65
CA ARG A 255 13.69 -4.66 1.17
C ARG A 255 15.13 -5.12 0.93
N LYS A 256 16.08 -4.19 0.70
CA LYS A 256 17.52 -4.47 0.50
C LYS A 256 18.38 -4.00 1.65
N LYS A 257 18.08 -2.83 2.26
CA LYS A 257 18.93 -2.24 3.33
C LYS A 257 18.64 -2.84 4.71
N GLN A 258 17.37 -3.21 4.96
CA GLN A 258 16.91 -3.89 6.18
C GLN A 258 15.92 -4.99 5.80
N PRO A 259 16.39 -6.07 5.14
CA PRO A 259 15.50 -7.11 4.63
C PRO A 259 14.62 -7.69 5.75
N TYR A 260 13.36 -7.84 5.41
CA TYR A 260 12.36 -8.49 6.25
C TYR A 260 11.73 -9.64 5.46
N GLU A 261 11.11 -10.58 6.16
CA GLU A 261 10.57 -11.81 5.58
C GLU A 261 11.60 -12.50 4.67
N THR A 262 11.22 -12.85 3.45
CA THR A 262 12.08 -13.57 2.48
C THR A 262 12.66 -12.67 1.38
N TYR A 263 12.64 -11.34 1.54
CA TYR A 263 13.18 -10.44 0.50
C TYR A 263 14.69 -10.62 0.25
N SER A 264 15.43 -11.12 1.25
CA SER A 264 16.86 -11.46 1.10
C SER A 264 17.12 -12.55 0.06
N ASP A 265 16.14 -13.44 -0.16
CA ASP A 265 16.27 -14.62 -1.01
C ASP A 265 15.83 -14.34 -2.46
N LEU A 266 15.34 -13.12 -2.72
CA LEU A 266 14.75 -12.74 -3.99
C LEU A 266 15.67 -11.81 -4.79
N ASP A 267 15.71 -12.04 -6.11
CA ASP A 267 16.47 -11.21 -7.04
C ASP A 267 15.59 -10.14 -7.66
N PHE A 268 15.89 -8.88 -7.35
CA PHE A 268 15.26 -7.69 -7.93
C PHE A 268 16.19 -6.49 -7.86
N LYS A 269 15.94 -5.49 -8.67
CA LYS A 269 16.68 -4.22 -8.70
C LYS A 269 15.88 -3.12 -8.03
N ILE A 270 16.58 -2.12 -7.51
CA ILE A 270 15.98 -0.88 -7.00
C ILE A 270 16.09 0.17 -8.09
N PRO A 271 14.99 0.65 -8.67
CA PRO A 271 15.03 1.74 -9.63
C PRO A 271 15.32 3.07 -8.95
N ILE A 272 16.17 3.88 -9.58
CA ILE A 272 16.65 5.16 -9.05
C ILE A 272 16.56 6.21 -10.14
N GLY A 273 15.99 7.38 -9.81
CA GLY A 273 15.97 8.56 -10.67
C GLY A 273 17.29 9.36 -10.60
N LYS A 274 17.33 10.49 -11.26
CA LYS A 274 18.51 11.37 -11.31
C LYS A 274 18.19 12.83 -11.03
N GLU A 275 17.11 13.33 -11.64
CA GLU A 275 16.76 14.76 -11.63
C GLU A 275 15.88 15.16 -10.44
N GLY A 276 15.24 14.19 -9.78
CA GLY A 276 14.38 14.43 -8.62
C GLY A 276 13.07 15.16 -8.96
N ASP A 277 12.60 15.10 -10.19
CA ASP A 277 11.37 15.70 -10.66
C ASP A 277 10.18 14.74 -10.71
N CYS A 278 9.02 15.22 -11.11
CA CYS A 278 7.82 14.38 -11.25
C CYS A 278 7.99 13.28 -12.31
N TYR A 279 8.77 13.54 -13.36
CA TYR A 279 9.01 12.59 -14.45
C TYR A 279 9.87 11.42 -13.99
N ASP A 280 10.95 11.68 -13.25
CA ASP A 280 11.80 10.63 -12.71
C ASP A 280 11.04 9.75 -11.71
N ARG A 281 10.20 10.35 -10.85
CA ARG A 281 9.34 9.59 -9.93
C ARG A 281 8.33 8.72 -10.68
N TYR A 282 7.84 9.18 -11.83
CA TYR A 282 7.01 8.36 -12.72
C TYR A 282 7.80 7.17 -13.26
N LEU A 283 9.00 7.38 -13.81
CA LEU A 283 9.85 6.32 -14.34
C LEU A 283 10.23 5.29 -13.26
N VAL A 284 10.56 5.74 -12.06
CA VAL A 284 10.84 4.86 -10.91
C VAL A 284 9.67 3.93 -10.63
N ARG A 285 8.43 4.44 -10.58
CA ARG A 285 7.25 3.62 -10.29
C ARG A 285 6.90 2.67 -11.45
N MET A 286 7.14 3.06 -12.69
CA MET A 286 6.97 2.16 -13.84
C MET A 286 7.92 0.97 -13.76
N GLU A 287 9.18 1.21 -13.43
CA GLU A 287 10.17 0.14 -13.26
C GLU A 287 9.89 -0.70 -11.99
N GLU A 288 9.41 -0.10 -10.90
CA GLU A 288 8.98 -0.83 -9.71
C GLU A 288 7.88 -1.84 -10.03
N MET A 289 6.93 -1.53 -10.90
CA MET A 289 5.91 -2.49 -11.32
C MET A 289 6.52 -3.69 -12.06
N ARG A 290 7.56 -3.49 -12.86
CA ARG A 290 8.28 -4.57 -13.56
C ARG A 290 9.04 -5.46 -12.56
N GLU A 291 9.76 -4.85 -11.63
CA GLU A 291 10.50 -5.59 -10.60
C GLU A 291 9.57 -6.31 -9.62
N SER A 292 8.43 -5.73 -9.24
CA SER A 292 7.39 -6.40 -8.46
C SER A 292 6.85 -7.64 -9.17
N ASN A 293 6.61 -7.55 -10.48
CA ASN A 293 6.18 -8.70 -11.28
C ASN A 293 7.25 -9.81 -11.32
N LYS A 294 8.54 -9.44 -11.32
CA LYS A 294 9.64 -10.39 -11.24
C LYS A 294 9.69 -11.11 -9.89
N ILE A 295 9.45 -10.39 -8.79
CA ILE A 295 9.37 -10.96 -7.43
C ILE A 295 8.17 -11.92 -7.34
N ILE A 296 7.01 -11.53 -7.86
CA ILE A 296 5.80 -12.38 -7.89
C ILE A 296 6.09 -13.73 -8.56
N LYS A 297 6.78 -13.75 -9.70
CA LYS A 297 7.16 -14.98 -10.39
C LYS A 297 8.02 -15.91 -9.51
N GLN A 298 9.04 -15.35 -8.86
CA GLN A 298 9.91 -16.10 -7.96
C GLN A 298 9.14 -16.68 -6.76
N CYS A 299 8.22 -15.89 -6.19
CA CYS A 299 7.36 -16.37 -5.11
C CYS A 299 6.44 -17.52 -5.56
N ILE A 300 5.86 -17.45 -6.75
CA ILE A 300 5.01 -18.52 -7.31
C ILE A 300 5.81 -19.80 -7.45
N ASP A 301 7.01 -19.74 -8.06
CA ASP A 301 7.86 -20.90 -8.28
C ASP A 301 8.21 -21.58 -6.96
N TRP A 302 8.56 -20.79 -5.94
CA TRP A 302 8.87 -21.33 -4.62
C TRP A 302 7.64 -21.94 -3.93
N LEU A 303 6.50 -21.27 -3.95
CA LEU A 303 5.27 -21.71 -3.26
C LEU A 303 4.68 -23.00 -3.84
N ARG A 304 4.87 -23.26 -5.12
CA ARG A 304 4.42 -24.50 -5.78
C ARG A 304 5.17 -25.74 -5.29
N VAL A 305 6.45 -25.59 -4.99
CA VAL A 305 7.32 -26.72 -4.65
C VAL A 305 7.36 -26.96 -3.13
N ASN A 306 7.09 -25.94 -2.32
CA ASN A 306 7.26 -25.97 -0.87
C ASN A 306 5.92 -25.86 -0.13
N PRO A 307 5.19 -26.97 0.08
CA PRO A 307 4.04 -27.00 0.99
C PRO A 307 4.50 -26.86 2.45
N GLY A 308 3.64 -26.32 3.31
CA GLY A 308 3.98 -26.16 4.73
C GLY A 308 2.92 -25.41 5.51
N PRO A 309 3.12 -25.21 6.82
CA PRO A 309 2.22 -24.43 7.64
C PRO A 309 2.25 -22.95 7.22
N VAL A 310 1.10 -22.28 7.40
CA VAL A 310 0.93 -20.85 7.07
C VAL A 310 0.68 -19.99 8.29
N ILE A 311 0.62 -20.61 9.48
CA ILE A 311 0.46 -19.94 10.75
C ILE A 311 1.33 -20.64 11.79
N SER A 312 1.83 -19.91 12.77
CA SER A 312 2.65 -20.46 13.85
C SER A 312 1.85 -21.42 14.73
N ASN A 313 2.52 -22.43 15.28
CA ASN A 313 1.90 -23.43 16.14
C ASN A 313 1.87 -22.95 17.61
N ASP A 314 1.48 -21.71 17.87
CA ASP A 314 1.29 -21.16 19.21
C ASP A 314 -0.19 -20.89 19.44
N ASN A 315 -0.90 -21.82 20.09
CA ASN A 315 -2.33 -21.72 20.36
C ASN A 315 -2.73 -20.56 21.28
N LYS A 316 -1.78 -19.88 21.91
CA LYS A 316 -2.06 -18.66 22.69
C LYS A 316 -2.21 -17.43 21.83
N VAL A 317 -1.64 -17.43 20.63
CA VAL A 317 -1.67 -16.30 19.70
C VAL A 317 -2.45 -16.64 18.42
N SER A 318 -2.28 -17.87 17.94
CA SER A 318 -2.91 -18.36 16.72
C SER A 318 -4.08 -19.29 17.05
N PRO A 319 -5.22 -19.20 16.36
CA PRO A 319 -6.35 -20.08 16.63
C PRO A 319 -6.02 -21.53 16.30
N PRO A 320 -6.32 -22.48 17.17
CA PRO A 320 -6.17 -23.90 16.90
C PRO A 320 -7.08 -24.36 15.76
N SER A 321 -6.73 -25.48 15.13
CA SER A 321 -7.53 -26.04 14.03
C SER A 321 -8.91 -26.51 14.52
N ARG A 322 -9.89 -26.56 13.59
CA ARG A 322 -11.25 -27.00 13.94
C ARG A 322 -11.30 -28.47 14.42
N SER A 323 -10.39 -29.30 13.93
CA SER A 323 -10.27 -30.70 14.39
C SER A 323 -9.76 -30.76 15.83
N GLU A 324 -8.69 -30.06 16.15
CA GLU A 324 -8.12 -29.99 17.50
C GLU A 324 -9.14 -29.48 18.52
N MET A 325 -9.90 -28.44 18.18
CA MET A 325 -10.96 -27.93 19.08
C MET A 325 -12.05 -28.92 19.40
N LYS A 326 -12.25 -29.98 18.59
CA LYS A 326 -13.24 -31.00 18.81
C LYS A 326 -12.73 -32.18 19.68
N GLU A 327 -11.43 -32.38 19.66
CA GLU A 327 -10.77 -33.54 20.25
C GLU A 327 -10.03 -33.17 21.55
N ASP A 328 -9.59 -31.93 21.68
CA ASP A 328 -8.82 -31.42 22.81
C ASP A 328 -9.50 -30.23 23.50
N MET A 329 -9.74 -30.39 24.82
CA MET A 329 -10.38 -29.35 25.65
C MET A 329 -9.49 -28.11 25.79
N GLU A 330 -8.18 -28.27 25.88
CA GLU A 330 -7.24 -27.14 26.01
C GLU A 330 -7.29 -26.25 24.74
N SER A 331 -7.30 -26.85 23.56
CA SER A 331 -7.45 -26.13 22.28
C SER A 331 -8.78 -25.39 22.20
N MET A 332 -9.87 -25.96 22.71
CA MET A 332 -11.17 -25.27 22.78
C MET A 332 -11.13 -24.08 23.74
N ILE A 333 -10.48 -24.18 24.89
CA ILE A 333 -10.29 -23.09 25.85
C ILE A 333 -9.43 -21.98 25.22
N HIS A 334 -8.33 -22.32 24.56
CA HIS A 334 -7.48 -21.33 23.86
C HIS A 334 -8.24 -20.59 22.78
N HIS A 335 -9.03 -21.28 21.96
CA HIS A 335 -9.89 -20.65 20.98
C HIS A 335 -10.87 -19.67 21.61
N PHE A 336 -11.58 -20.10 22.67
CA PHE A 336 -12.53 -19.25 23.38
C PHE A 336 -11.86 -17.98 23.93
N LYS A 337 -10.74 -18.13 24.63
CA LYS A 337 -10.00 -17.01 25.21
C LYS A 337 -9.45 -16.06 24.14
N LEU A 338 -8.92 -16.57 23.04
CA LEU A 338 -8.36 -15.77 21.95
C LEU A 338 -9.42 -14.83 21.35
N PHE A 339 -10.65 -15.29 21.17
CA PHE A 339 -11.72 -14.50 20.57
C PHE A 339 -12.52 -13.64 21.58
N THR A 340 -12.50 -13.95 22.86
CA THR A 340 -13.19 -13.17 23.91
C THR A 340 -12.25 -12.16 24.57
N GLU A 341 -11.10 -12.59 25.04
CA GLU A 341 -10.12 -11.77 25.77
C GLU A 341 -9.00 -11.24 24.86
N GLY A 342 -8.59 -12.04 23.87
CA GLY A 342 -7.40 -11.80 23.09
C GLY A 342 -6.12 -12.29 23.78
N PHE A 343 -4.99 -12.18 23.10
CA PHE A 343 -3.69 -12.52 23.66
C PHE A 343 -3.03 -11.32 24.33
N HIS A 344 -2.18 -11.61 25.32
CA HIS A 344 -1.39 -10.62 26.05
C HIS A 344 0.01 -10.53 25.45
N ILE A 345 0.53 -9.30 25.31
CA ILE A 345 1.89 -9.05 24.88
C ILE A 345 2.74 -8.63 26.08
N PRO A 346 3.93 -9.20 26.30
CA PRO A 346 4.83 -8.78 27.36
C PRO A 346 5.11 -7.28 27.34
N LYS A 347 5.44 -6.70 28.51
CA LYS A 347 5.84 -5.29 28.59
C LYS A 347 7.06 -5.04 27.70
N GLY A 348 6.99 -4.01 26.89
CA GLY A 348 8.05 -3.65 25.98
C GLY A 348 7.58 -2.70 24.89
N GLU A 349 8.49 -2.35 24.03
CA GLU A 349 8.22 -1.51 22.87
C GLU A 349 8.90 -2.07 21.63
N ALA A 350 8.29 -1.89 20.48
CA ALA A 350 8.87 -2.26 19.19
C ALA A 350 8.41 -1.31 18.10
N TYR A 351 9.32 -1.13 17.13
CA TYR A 351 9.06 -0.51 15.85
C TYR A 351 9.37 -1.51 14.74
N SER A 352 8.48 -1.61 13.78
CA SER A 352 8.73 -2.31 12.51
C SER A 352 8.17 -1.50 11.37
N ALA A 353 8.86 -1.55 10.24
CA ALA A 353 8.46 -0.86 9.03
C ALA A 353 8.59 -1.78 7.82
N VAL A 354 7.77 -1.50 6.82
CA VAL A 354 7.79 -2.17 5.51
C VAL A 354 8.05 -1.14 4.41
N GLU A 355 8.62 -1.58 3.32
CA GLU A 355 8.73 -0.76 2.10
C GLU A 355 7.39 -0.74 1.39
N HIS A 356 6.56 0.20 1.79
CA HIS A 356 5.25 0.44 1.21
C HIS A 356 5.37 1.11 -0.17
N PRO A 357 4.40 0.97 -1.09
CA PRO A 357 4.47 1.60 -2.42
C PRO A 357 4.69 3.11 -2.39
N LYS A 358 4.23 3.77 -1.34
CA LYS A 358 4.39 5.23 -1.13
C LYS A 358 5.68 5.60 -0.42
N GLY A 359 6.30 4.65 0.28
CA GLY A 359 7.52 4.84 1.06
C GLY A 359 7.54 4.00 2.32
N GLU A 360 8.33 4.35 3.32
CA GLU A 360 8.39 3.63 4.58
C GLU A 360 7.07 3.79 5.37
N PHE A 361 6.34 2.71 5.52
CA PHE A 361 5.19 2.63 6.43
C PHE A 361 5.58 1.82 7.66
N GLY A 362 5.44 2.40 8.85
CA GLY A 362 5.86 1.76 10.09
C GLY A 362 4.85 1.91 11.21
N THR A 363 4.89 0.96 12.13
CA THR A 363 4.11 1.00 13.35
C THR A 363 5.03 0.89 14.57
N TYR A 364 4.76 1.71 15.56
CA TYR A 364 5.42 1.68 16.86
C TYR A 364 4.39 1.35 17.92
N ILE A 365 4.65 0.29 18.68
CA ILE A 365 3.74 -0.22 19.70
C ILE A 365 4.46 -0.25 21.05
N ILE A 366 3.79 0.28 22.07
CA ILE A 366 4.18 0.09 23.48
C ILE A 366 3.14 -0.83 24.13
N SER A 367 3.59 -1.89 24.78
CA SER A 367 2.78 -2.80 25.58
C SER A 367 3.08 -2.66 27.07
N ASP A 368 2.06 -2.63 27.89
CA ASP A 368 2.13 -2.65 29.36
C ASP A 368 1.93 -4.05 29.96
N GLY A 369 1.77 -5.07 29.12
CA GLY A 369 1.45 -6.44 29.50
C GLY A 369 -0.02 -6.79 29.32
N ALA A 370 -0.88 -5.87 28.86
CA ALA A 370 -2.29 -6.09 28.62
C ALA A 370 -2.56 -6.75 27.26
N ASN A 371 -3.86 -7.03 27.02
CA ASN A 371 -4.35 -7.58 25.76
C ASN A 371 -4.60 -6.53 24.67
N LYS A 372 -4.24 -5.30 24.92
CA LYS A 372 -4.38 -4.15 24.01
C LYS A 372 -3.16 -3.24 24.08
N PRO A 373 -2.84 -2.49 23.03
CA PRO A 373 -1.72 -1.56 23.05
C PRO A 373 -1.91 -0.47 24.12
N TYR A 374 -0.87 -0.18 24.90
CA TYR A 374 -0.83 1.02 25.73
C TYR A 374 -0.71 2.29 24.85
N ARG A 375 0.16 2.21 23.83
CA ARG A 375 0.32 3.25 22.82
C ARG A 375 0.56 2.62 21.45
N LEU A 376 -0.14 3.12 20.45
CA LEU A 376 0.12 2.86 19.04
C LEU A 376 0.45 4.15 18.34
N LYS A 377 1.56 4.18 17.59
CA LYS A 377 1.95 5.26 16.69
C LYS A 377 2.16 4.73 15.30
N ILE A 378 1.60 5.40 14.30
CA ILE A 378 1.72 5.06 12.90
C ILE A 378 2.62 6.09 12.21
N ARG A 379 3.65 5.61 11.54
CA ARG A 379 4.48 6.40 10.65
C ARG A 379 3.94 6.21 9.24
N ALA A 380 3.25 7.20 8.72
CA ALA A 380 2.72 7.22 7.37
C ALA A 380 3.68 7.96 6.44
N PRO A 381 4.06 7.41 5.27
CA PRO A 381 4.97 8.07 4.34
C PRO A 381 4.37 9.33 3.72
N GLY A 382 3.07 9.37 3.49
CA GLY A 382 2.39 10.53 2.91
C GLY A 382 2.45 11.79 3.78
N PHE A 383 2.58 11.66 5.09
CA PHE A 383 2.61 12.81 6.00
C PHE A 383 3.84 13.73 5.78
N PRO A 384 5.10 13.23 5.80
CA PRO A 384 6.26 14.04 5.45
C PRO A 384 6.27 14.47 3.97
N HIS A 385 5.77 13.65 3.05
CA HIS A 385 5.67 14.03 1.64
C HIS A 385 4.76 15.25 1.45
N LEU A 386 3.60 15.27 2.09
CA LEU A 386 2.70 16.42 2.04
C LEU A 386 3.29 17.66 2.72
N ALA A 387 4.04 17.50 3.81
CA ALA A 387 4.71 18.62 4.47
C ALA A 387 5.73 19.34 3.55
N ALA A 388 6.30 18.61 2.59
CA ALA A 388 7.24 19.14 1.61
C ALA A 388 6.57 19.96 0.48
N ILE A 389 5.23 19.95 0.37
CA ILE A 389 4.49 20.52 -0.76
C ILE A 389 4.84 22.00 -0.98
N ASN A 390 4.99 22.77 0.09
CA ASN A 390 5.33 24.20 0.00
C ASN A 390 6.66 24.43 -0.70
N GLU A 391 7.64 23.58 -0.46
CA GLU A 391 8.96 23.69 -1.06
C GLU A 391 8.96 23.26 -2.53
N MET A 392 8.24 22.18 -2.82
CA MET A 392 8.13 21.62 -4.17
C MET A 392 7.34 22.52 -5.13
N THR A 393 6.44 23.37 -4.62
CA THR A 393 5.51 24.15 -5.43
C THR A 393 5.90 25.63 -5.55
N LYS A 394 6.81 26.10 -4.71
CA LYS A 394 7.21 27.51 -4.70
C LYS A 394 7.83 27.92 -6.05
N GLY A 395 7.26 28.98 -6.65
CA GLY A 395 7.69 29.48 -7.95
C GLY A 395 7.09 28.75 -9.16
N HIS A 396 6.30 27.71 -8.94
CA HIS A 396 5.54 27.01 -9.98
C HIS A 396 4.14 27.60 -10.17
N MET A 397 3.49 27.22 -11.25
CA MET A 397 2.12 27.65 -11.55
C MET A 397 1.10 26.80 -10.83
N LEU A 398 -0.14 27.29 -10.70
CA LEU A 398 -1.27 26.53 -10.12
C LEU A 398 -1.48 25.18 -10.84
N SER A 399 -1.30 25.13 -12.14
CA SER A 399 -1.40 23.89 -12.90
C SER A 399 -0.33 22.86 -12.51
N ASP A 400 0.87 23.31 -12.13
CA ASP A 400 1.96 22.42 -11.71
C ASP A 400 1.73 21.86 -10.30
N LEU A 401 1.02 22.62 -9.44
CA LEU A 401 0.60 22.15 -8.13
C LEU A 401 -0.16 20.82 -8.23
N VAL A 402 -1.06 20.72 -9.20
CA VAL A 402 -1.85 19.49 -9.42
C VAL A 402 -0.93 18.31 -9.77
N ALA A 403 0.06 18.51 -10.64
CA ALA A 403 1.03 17.48 -10.99
C ALA A 403 1.92 17.10 -9.78
N ILE A 404 2.28 18.07 -8.94
CA ILE A 404 3.08 17.86 -7.74
C ILE A 404 2.28 17.07 -6.68
N ILE A 405 1.00 17.37 -6.47
CA ILE A 405 0.14 16.58 -5.59
C ILE A 405 0.05 15.14 -6.11
N GLY A 406 -0.21 14.97 -7.41
CA GLY A 406 -0.31 13.65 -8.03
C GLY A 406 0.96 12.82 -7.89
N THR A 407 2.14 13.41 -8.07
CA THR A 407 3.43 12.70 -7.94
C THR A 407 3.72 12.22 -6.52
N GLN A 408 3.18 12.88 -5.48
CA GLN A 408 3.37 12.48 -4.08
C GLN A 408 2.62 11.20 -3.70
N ASP A 409 1.66 10.76 -4.52
CA ASP A 409 0.83 9.57 -4.27
C ASP A 409 0.19 9.58 -2.88
N ILE A 410 -0.54 10.65 -2.58
CA ILE A 410 -1.09 10.93 -1.25
C ILE A 410 -2.41 10.20 -1.04
N VAL A 411 -2.56 9.53 0.11
CA VAL A 411 -3.84 9.00 0.61
C VAL A 411 -4.12 9.54 2.01
N PHE A 412 -5.23 10.24 2.16
CA PHE A 412 -5.52 10.95 3.41
C PHE A 412 -5.92 10.03 4.56
N GLY A 413 -6.30 8.80 4.29
CA GLY A 413 -6.57 7.84 5.34
C GLY A 413 -5.35 7.54 6.22
N GLU A 414 -4.14 7.55 5.66
CA GLU A 414 -2.90 7.37 6.41
C GLU A 414 -2.34 8.69 6.96
N ILE A 415 -2.57 9.80 6.29
CA ILE A 415 -2.07 11.11 6.71
C ILE A 415 -2.83 11.60 7.95
N ASP A 416 -4.14 11.53 7.91
CA ASP A 416 -5.02 12.01 8.98
C ASP A 416 -5.16 11.00 10.14
N ARG A 417 -5.01 9.70 9.88
CA ARG A 417 -5.01 8.55 10.82
C ARG A 417 -6.26 8.37 11.66
#